data_678f925e577569f815e9364bb01e8e54
#
_entry.id   678f925e577569f815e9364bb01e8e54
#
_cell.length_a   1.000
_cell.length_b   1.000
_cell.length_c   1.000
_cell.angle_alpha   90.00
_cell.angle_beta   90.00
_cell.angle_gamma   90.00
#
_symmetry.space_group_name_H-M   'P 1'
#
loop_
_entity.id
_entity.type
_entity.pdbx_description
1 polymer ?
#
loop_
_entity_poly.entity_id
_entity_poly.type
_entity_poly.pdbx_seq_one_letter_code
_entity_poly.pdbx_strand_id
1 'polypeptide(L)'
;MESEKIITAKNLRKNFGATEVLKDISFCVKKGEVLGIIGPSGSGKSTILRCLAQLEKISGGSINICGSDLVRDGIYCDKVSRRKIGLKIGMVFQNFNLFPHYSVLQNVAEPQIRVLKIPRAEAEKNAREWISRMNLSEKERAYPCELSGGQQQRVSIARALAMKPEVLVFDEPTSALDPELTGEILEVIKDLARQKMTMIIVTHEMAFARDTSDHIVFMDGGVIVEEGEPSQLINNPREERTKNFLKRFSASSHAEN
;
A
#
# COMPACT_ATOMS: atom_id res chain seq x y z
N MET A 1 16.22 -4.29 -21.97
CA MET A 1 15.41 -3.06 -21.86
C MET A 1 15.35 -2.72 -20.38
N GLU A 2 15.81 -1.53 -19.97
CA GLU A 2 15.61 -1.08 -18.58
C GLU A 2 14.10 -1.00 -18.30
N SER A 3 13.65 -1.68 -17.25
CA SER A 3 12.25 -1.65 -16.86
C SER A 3 11.88 -0.23 -16.38
N GLU A 4 10.75 0.28 -16.86
CA GLU A 4 10.23 1.62 -16.56
C GLU A 4 10.06 1.82 -15.05
N LYS A 5 10.72 2.84 -14.46
CA LYS A 5 10.53 3.22 -13.06
C LYS A 5 9.23 3.98 -12.90
N ILE A 6 8.32 3.43 -12.10
CA ILE A 6 7.01 4.03 -11.84
C ILE A 6 7.05 4.93 -10.61
N ILE A 7 7.80 4.57 -9.58
CA ILE A 7 8.06 5.43 -8.43
C ILE A 7 9.57 5.59 -8.27
N THR A 8 10.00 6.81 -8.04
CA THR A 8 11.37 7.12 -7.61
C THR A 8 11.29 8.10 -6.45
N ALA A 9 11.79 7.68 -5.31
CA ALA A 9 11.98 8.48 -4.11
C ALA A 9 13.47 8.71 -3.91
N LYS A 10 13.89 9.97 -3.68
CA LYS A 10 15.30 10.32 -3.47
C LYS A 10 15.43 11.22 -2.24
N ASN A 11 16.31 10.81 -1.32
CA ASN A 11 16.68 11.55 -0.13
C ASN A 11 15.47 12.10 0.65
N LEU A 12 14.41 11.27 0.79
CA LEU A 12 13.19 11.68 1.47
C LEU A 12 13.46 11.94 2.94
N ARG A 13 13.04 13.10 3.41
CA ARG A 13 13.04 13.48 4.82
C ARG A 13 11.63 13.89 5.24
N LYS A 14 11.24 13.49 6.45
CA LYS A 14 9.98 13.90 7.05
C LYS A 14 10.15 14.15 8.53
N ASN A 15 9.76 15.36 8.92
CA ASN A 15 9.74 15.78 10.32
C ASN A 15 8.30 16.03 10.77
N PHE A 16 7.98 15.67 11.98
CA PHE A 16 6.79 16.10 12.72
C PHE A 16 7.27 16.93 13.93
N GLY A 17 7.16 18.23 13.81
CA GLY A 17 7.78 19.14 14.76
C GLY A 17 9.29 18.93 14.83
N ALA A 18 9.83 18.65 16.02
CA ALA A 18 11.25 18.39 16.24
C ALA A 18 11.66 16.93 15.94
N THR A 19 10.70 16.01 15.71
CA THR A 19 10.99 14.59 15.52
C THR A 19 11.21 14.29 14.03
N GLU A 20 12.41 13.84 13.67
CA GLU A 20 12.72 13.36 12.32
C GLU A 20 12.32 11.88 12.20
N VAL A 21 11.29 11.61 11.38
CA VAL A 21 10.70 10.27 11.19
C VAL A 21 11.29 9.58 9.96
N LEU A 22 11.56 10.31 8.88
CA LEU A 22 12.26 9.78 7.71
C LEU A 22 13.59 10.52 7.56
N LYS A 23 14.68 9.76 7.45
CA LYS A 23 16.05 10.25 7.44
C LYS A 23 16.74 9.75 6.17
N ASP A 24 16.63 10.53 5.09
CA ASP A 24 17.35 10.25 3.83
C ASP A 24 16.95 8.93 3.16
N ILE A 25 15.64 8.69 3.00
CA ILE A 25 15.10 7.48 2.38
C ILE A 25 15.15 7.59 0.86
N SER A 26 15.76 6.60 0.19
CA SER A 26 15.81 6.52 -1.27
C SER A 26 15.45 5.12 -1.74
N PHE A 27 14.51 5.00 -2.67
CA PHE A 27 14.13 3.74 -3.29
C PHE A 27 13.47 3.97 -4.65
N CYS A 28 13.31 2.90 -5.43
CA CYS A 28 12.54 2.95 -6.67
C CYS A 28 11.67 1.70 -6.81
N VAL A 29 10.56 1.84 -7.54
CA VAL A 29 9.65 0.75 -7.90
C VAL A 29 9.46 0.75 -9.41
N LYS A 30 9.65 -0.40 -10.02
CA LYS A 30 9.49 -0.60 -11.47
C LYS A 30 8.03 -0.97 -11.77
N LYS A 31 7.63 -0.82 -13.03
CA LYS A 31 6.31 -1.21 -13.48
C LYS A 31 6.08 -2.71 -13.31
N GLY A 32 4.95 -3.08 -12.69
CA GLY A 32 4.59 -4.46 -12.39
C GLY A 32 5.39 -5.10 -11.25
N GLU A 33 6.22 -4.31 -10.52
CA GLU A 33 6.99 -4.76 -9.37
C GLU A 33 6.21 -4.60 -8.08
N VAL A 34 6.40 -5.53 -7.16
CA VAL A 34 5.91 -5.48 -5.78
C VAL A 34 7.08 -5.17 -4.85
N LEU A 35 7.06 -3.99 -4.25
CA LEU A 35 8.00 -3.60 -3.21
C LEU A 35 7.41 -3.91 -1.83
N GLY A 36 8.04 -4.81 -1.08
CA GLY A 36 7.74 -5.04 0.33
C GLY A 36 8.50 -4.08 1.23
N ILE A 37 7.83 -3.48 2.21
CA ILE A 37 8.48 -2.66 3.26
C ILE A 37 8.18 -3.32 4.60
N ILE A 38 9.23 -3.77 5.30
CA ILE A 38 9.15 -4.41 6.60
C ILE A 38 9.95 -3.64 7.65
N GLY A 39 9.71 -3.91 8.93
CA GLY A 39 10.43 -3.27 10.03
C GLY A 39 9.57 -3.05 11.26
N PRO A 40 10.15 -2.64 12.39
CA PRO A 40 9.43 -2.43 13.66
C PRO A 40 8.39 -1.28 13.54
N SER A 41 7.43 -1.28 14.48
CA SER A 41 6.48 -0.16 14.60
C SER A 41 7.24 1.14 14.88
N GLY A 42 6.79 2.24 14.28
CA GLY A 42 7.44 3.54 14.42
C GLY A 42 8.68 3.76 13.54
N SER A 43 9.08 2.80 12.69
CA SER A 43 10.24 2.97 11.79
C SER A 43 9.99 3.90 10.59
N GLY A 44 8.77 4.40 10.39
CA GLY A 44 8.44 5.34 9.30
C GLY A 44 7.76 4.72 8.08
N LYS A 45 7.46 3.42 8.06
CA LYS A 45 6.86 2.69 6.93
C LYS A 45 5.57 3.34 6.42
N SER A 46 4.56 3.48 7.28
CA SER A 46 3.28 4.13 6.92
C SER A 46 3.46 5.59 6.53
N THR A 47 4.47 6.27 7.09
CA THR A 47 4.78 7.66 6.74
C THR A 47 5.22 7.79 5.28
N ILE A 48 6.03 6.84 4.77
CA ILE A 48 6.40 6.79 3.35
C ILE A 48 5.15 6.67 2.48
N LEU A 49 4.25 5.72 2.78
CA LEU A 49 3.02 5.52 2.00
C LEU A 49 2.14 6.76 2.01
N ARG A 50 1.99 7.40 3.17
CA ARG A 50 1.23 8.65 3.30
C ARG A 50 1.85 9.81 2.52
N CYS A 51 3.18 9.88 2.44
CA CYS A 51 3.86 10.88 1.62
C CYS A 51 3.62 10.62 0.12
N LEU A 52 3.70 9.38 -0.35
CA LEU A 52 3.39 9.00 -1.73
C LEU A 52 1.94 9.29 -2.09
N ALA A 53 1.00 8.95 -1.21
CA ALA A 53 -0.44 9.22 -1.37
C ALA A 53 -0.82 10.69 -1.15
N GLN A 54 0.13 11.59 -0.89
CA GLN A 54 -0.07 13.02 -0.64
C GLN A 54 -0.92 13.34 0.60
N LEU A 55 -1.05 12.41 1.53
CA LEU A 55 -1.69 12.61 2.83
C LEU A 55 -0.77 13.35 3.80
N GLU A 56 0.55 13.20 3.60
CA GLU A 56 1.60 13.91 4.32
C GLU A 56 2.55 14.61 3.35
N LYS A 57 3.05 15.77 3.75
CA LYS A 57 4.10 16.47 2.98
C LYS A 57 5.47 16.04 3.48
N ILE A 58 6.40 15.80 2.55
CA ILE A 58 7.80 15.59 2.91
C ILE A 58 8.44 16.90 3.36
N SER A 59 9.48 16.81 4.19
CA SER A 59 10.28 17.94 4.66
C SER A 59 11.50 18.24 3.75
N GLY A 60 11.89 17.26 2.93
CA GLY A 60 12.99 17.39 1.96
C GLY A 60 13.06 16.17 1.04
N GLY A 61 13.84 16.30 -0.03
CA GLY A 61 14.01 15.25 -1.04
C GLY A 61 13.06 15.40 -2.23
N SER A 62 13.00 14.35 -3.06
CA SER A 62 12.23 14.35 -4.32
C SER A 62 11.43 13.09 -4.50
N ILE A 63 10.22 13.19 -5.07
CA ILE A 63 9.34 12.08 -5.44
C ILE A 63 8.90 12.26 -6.88
N ASN A 64 9.17 11.25 -7.71
CA ASN A 64 8.61 11.13 -9.06
C ASN A 64 7.65 9.94 -9.10
N ILE A 65 6.47 10.13 -9.71
CA ILE A 65 5.43 9.11 -9.84
C ILE A 65 4.99 9.07 -11.30
N CYS A 66 5.14 7.92 -11.94
CA CYS A 66 4.78 7.68 -13.34
C CYS A 66 5.32 8.78 -14.28
N GLY A 67 6.63 9.08 -14.15
CA GLY A 67 7.32 10.09 -14.95
C GLY A 67 7.03 11.56 -14.60
N SER A 68 6.21 11.81 -13.57
CA SER A 68 5.84 13.17 -13.15
C SER A 68 6.42 13.50 -11.77
N ASP A 69 7.11 14.64 -11.64
CA ASP A 69 7.63 15.08 -10.35
C ASP A 69 6.48 15.60 -9.48
N LEU A 70 6.19 14.89 -8.39
CA LEU A 70 5.30 15.35 -7.35
C LEU A 70 5.96 16.46 -6.52
N VAL A 71 7.22 16.22 -6.19
CA VAL A 71 8.07 17.13 -5.44
C VAL A 71 9.52 16.94 -5.92
N ARG A 72 10.23 18.05 -6.14
CA ARG A 72 11.65 18.07 -6.50
C ARG A 72 12.39 18.98 -5.52
N ASP A 73 13.35 18.41 -4.80
CA ASP A 73 14.16 19.12 -3.79
C ASP A 73 13.32 19.91 -2.77
N GLY A 74 12.24 19.27 -2.28
CA GLY A 74 11.30 19.86 -1.32
C GLY A 74 10.25 20.80 -1.93
N ILE A 75 10.34 21.14 -3.22
CA ILE A 75 9.38 22.02 -3.91
C ILE A 75 8.31 21.19 -4.60
N TYR A 76 7.07 21.33 -4.18
CA TYR A 76 5.93 20.64 -4.75
C TYR A 76 5.50 21.25 -6.09
N CYS A 77 5.07 20.41 -7.03
CA CYS A 77 4.45 20.87 -8.25
C CYS A 77 3.12 21.58 -7.97
N ASP A 78 2.55 22.22 -8.97
CA ASP A 78 1.28 22.94 -8.87
C ASP A 78 0.09 22.05 -8.46
N LYS A 79 -0.98 22.67 -7.99
CA LYS A 79 -2.17 21.98 -7.46
C LYS A 79 -2.85 21.07 -8.50
N VAL A 80 -2.84 21.45 -9.78
CA VAL A 80 -3.48 20.67 -10.86
C VAL A 80 -2.66 19.42 -11.14
N SER A 81 -1.35 19.55 -11.28
CA SER A 81 -0.41 18.43 -11.46
C SER A 81 -0.44 17.48 -10.27
N ARG A 82 -0.45 18.00 -9.04
CA ARG A 82 -0.58 17.20 -7.82
C ARG A 82 -1.84 16.35 -7.82
N ARG A 83 -2.98 16.92 -8.22
CA ARG A 83 -4.25 16.17 -8.32
C ARG A 83 -4.15 15.04 -9.34
N LYS A 84 -3.58 15.30 -10.54
CA LYS A 84 -3.40 14.28 -11.58
C LYS A 84 -2.48 13.15 -11.11
N ILE A 85 -1.37 13.50 -10.44
CA ILE A 85 -0.44 12.51 -9.88
C ILE A 85 -1.11 11.69 -8.79
N GLY A 86 -1.90 12.31 -7.91
CA GLY A 86 -2.62 11.61 -6.83
C GLY A 86 -3.62 10.56 -7.33
N LEU A 87 -4.21 10.76 -8.51
CA LEU A 87 -5.13 9.79 -9.11
C LEU A 87 -4.41 8.50 -9.60
N LYS A 88 -3.09 8.55 -9.75
CA LYS A 88 -2.28 7.39 -10.17
C LYS A 88 -1.98 6.43 -9.01
N ILE A 89 -2.24 6.84 -7.77
CA ILE A 89 -2.00 6.03 -6.58
C ILE A 89 -3.33 5.67 -5.92
N GLY A 90 -3.59 4.39 -5.76
CA GLY A 90 -4.63 3.86 -4.90
C GLY A 90 -4.04 3.50 -3.52
N MET A 91 -4.70 3.87 -2.43
CA MET A 91 -4.26 3.52 -1.09
C MET A 91 -5.30 2.66 -0.38
N VAL A 92 -4.83 1.56 0.19
CA VAL A 92 -5.58 0.65 1.06
C VAL A 92 -5.02 0.81 2.46
N PHE A 93 -5.89 1.19 3.39
CA PHE A 93 -5.53 1.51 4.77
C PHE A 93 -5.70 0.30 5.70
N GLN A 94 -4.99 0.32 6.81
CA GLN A 94 -5.10 -0.64 7.89
C GLN A 94 -6.54 -0.74 8.44
N ASN A 95 -7.22 0.37 8.66
CA ASN A 95 -8.56 0.47 9.25
C ASN A 95 -9.69 0.58 8.21
N PHE A 96 -9.54 -0.03 7.02
CA PHE A 96 -10.52 -0.05 5.94
C PHE A 96 -10.97 1.33 5.44
N ASN A 97 -11.25 2.28 6.33
CA ASN A 97 -11.68 3.66 6.06
C ASN A 97 -12.88 3.75 5.10
N LEU A 98 -13.85 2.84 5.25
CA LEU A 98 -15.09 2.88 4.49
C LEU A 98 -15.95 4.05 4.97
N PHE A 99 -16.73 4.61 4.06
CA PHE A 99 -17.74 5.60 4.39
C PHE A 99 -18.93 4.88 5.06
N PRO A 100 -19.19 5.12 6.37
CA PRO A 100 -20.17 4.32 7.11
C PRO A 100 -21.61 4.52 6.64
N HIS A 101 -21.90 5.67 6.01
CA HIS A 101 -23.23 6.01 5.48
C HIS A 101 -23.45 5.56 4.04
N TYR A 102 -22.46 4.91 3.43
CA TYR A 102 -22.53 4.38 2.07
C TYR A 102 -22.62 2.86 2.11
N SER A 103 -23.49 2.31 1.25
CA SER A 103 -23.47 0.88 0.99
C SER A 103 -22.15 0.44 0.34
N VAL A 104 -21.90 -0.85 0.22
CA VAL A 104 -20.76 -1.42 -0.50
C VAL A 104 -20.68 -0.84 -1.91
N LEU A 105 -21.79 -0.87 -2.67
CA LEU A 105 -21.85 -0.30 -4.01
C LEU A 105 -21.47 1.17 -4.02
N GLN A 106 -22.01 1.96 -3.11
CA GLN A 106 -21.73 3.38 -3.02
C GLN A 106 -20.28 3.67 -2.60
N ASN A 107 -19.70 2.89 -1.69
CA ASN A 107 -18.30 3.03 -1.31
C ASN A 107 -17.36 2.88 -2.51
N VAL A 108 -17.68 2.00 -3.46
CA VAL A 108 -16.87 1.74 -4.65
C VAL A 108 -17.22 2.69 -5.81
N ALA A 109 -18.49 3.06 -5.99
CA ALA A 109 -18.94 3.88 -7.12
C ALA A 109 -18.74 5.39 -6.90
N GLU A 110 -19.02 5.92 -5.70
CA GLU A 110 -19.02 7.37 -5.46
C GLU A 110 -17.66 8.06 -5.71
N PRO A 111 -16.49 7.47 -5.39
CA PRO A 111 -15.21 8.07 -5.78
C PRO A 111 -15.07 8.26 -7.29
N GLN A 112 -15.52 7.31 -8.11
CA GLN A 112 -15.49 7.41 -9.57
C GLN A 112 -16.37 8.57 -10.06
N ILE A 113 -17.57 8.71 -9.50
CA ILE A 113 -18.52 9.79 -9.85
C ILE A 113 -17.98 11.15 -9.45
N ARG A 114 -17.54 11.29 -8.19
CA ARG A 114 -17.15 12.57 -7.62
C ARG A 114 -15.80 13.07 -8.09
N VAL A 115 -14.83 12.14 -8.24
CA VAL A 115 -13.43 12.48 -8.52
C VAL A 115 -13.11 12.36 -10.00
N LEU A 116 -13.47 11.23 -10.65
CA LEU A 116 -13.20 10.97 -12.06
C LEU A 116 -14.29 11.55 -12.97
N LYS A 117 -15.44 12.00 -12.41
CA LYS A 117 -16.57 12.53 -13.15
C LYS A 117 -17.21 11.51 -14.13
N ILE A 118 -17.09 10.23 -13.82
CA ILE A 118 -17.73 9.15 -14.57
C ILE A 118 -19.25 9.21 -14.35
N PRO A 119 -20.08 9.02 -15.39
CA PRO A 119 -21.54 8.93 -15.24
C PRO A 119 -21.95 7.85 -14.24
N ARG A 120 -22.97 8.09 -13.42
CA ARG A 120 -23.41 7.18 -12.33
C ARG A 120 -23.63 5.75 -12.82
N ALA A 121 -24.35 5.57 -13.93
CA ALA A 121 -24.64 4.24 -14.45
C ALA A 121 -23.37 3.43 -14.81
N GLU A 122 -22.37 4.11 -15.38
CA GLU A 122 -21.08 3.50 -15.71
C GLU A 122 -20.26 3.23 -14.43
N ALA A 123 -20.21 4.16 -13.49
CA ALA A 123 -19.51 3.99 -12.23
C ALA A 123 -20.09 2.82 -11.40
N GLU A 124 -21.42 2.69 -11.36
CA GLU A 124 -22.08 1.57 -10.68
C GLU A 124 -21.82 0.23 -11.38
N LYS A 125 -21.79 0.21 -12.72
CA LYS A 125 -21.42 -0.99 -13.47
C LYS A 125 -19.98 -1.42 -13.13
N ASN A 126 -19.02 -0.51 -13.22
CA ASN A 126 -17.62 -0.77 -12.85
C ASN A 126 -17.48 -1.22 -11.40
N ALA A 127 -18.25 -0.61 -10.49
CA ALA A 127 -18.24 -0.97 -9.08
C ALA A 127 -18.73 -2.42 -8.87
N ARG A 128 -19.82 -2.84 -9.54
CA ARG A 128 -20.31 -4.23 -9.45
C ARG A 128 -19.32 -5.24 -9.99
N GLU A 129 -18.56 -4.91 -11.04
CA GLU A 129 -17.49 -5.77 -11.55
C GLU A 129 -16.41 -6.01 -10.49
N TRP A 130 -15.95 -4.97 -9.78
CA TRP A 130 -14.98 -5.11 -8.71
C TRP A 130 -15.54 -5.80 -7.47
N ILE A 131 -16.77 -5.50 -7.08
CA ILE A 131 -17.48 -6.16 -5.97
C ILE A 131 -17.60 -7.66 -6.25
N SER A 132 -17.94 -8.04 -7.48
CA SER A 132 -18.02 -9.44 -7.89
C SER A 132 -16.67 -10.15 -7.83
N ARG A 133 -15.58 -9.49 -8.31
CA ARG A 133 -14.21 -10.03 -8.22
C ARG A 133 -13.74 -10.22 -6.77
N MET A 134 -14.31 -9.46 -5.84
CA MET A 134 -14.04 -9.59 -4.39
C MET A 134 -14.99 -10.58 -3.69
N ASN A 135 -15.81 -11.33 -4.43
CA ASN A 135 -16.81 -12.27 -3.90
C ASN A 135 -17.80 -11.59 -2.93
N LEU A 136 -18.26 -10.37 -3.28
CA LEU A 136 -19.17 -9.57 -2.45
C LEU A 136 -20.48 -9.21 -3.14
N SER A 137 -20.87 -9.90 -4.22
CA SER A 137 -22.06 -9.58 -5.02
C SER A 137 -23.34 -9.53 -4.19
N GLU A 138 -23.51 -10.46 -3.25
CA GLU A 138 -24.68 -10.53 -2.36
C GLU A 138 -24.70 -9.41 -1.30
N LYS A 139 -23.58 -8.72 -1.12
CA LYS A 139 -23.40 -7.64 -0.13
C LYS A 139 -23.42 -6.23 -0.73
N GLU A 140 -23.75 -6.05 -2.02
CA GLU A 140 -23.66 -4.75 -2.67
C GLU A 140 -24.49 -3.65 -1.98
N ARG A 141 -25.59 -4.02 -1.33
CA ARG A 141 -26.51 -3.12 -0.60
C ARG A 141 -26.19 -3.00 0.89
N ALA A 142 -25.36 -3.88 1.43
CA ALA A 142 -24.98 -3.86 2.84
C ALA A 142 -24.15 -2.62 3.19
N TYR A 143 -24.23 -2.20 4.44
CA TYR A 143 -23.43 -1.11 5.01
C TYR A 143 -22.19 -1.68 5.74
N PRO A 144 -21.15 -0.87 5.97
CA PRO A 144 -19.92 -1.34 6.64
C PRO A 144 -20.16 -2.05 7.97
N CYS A 145 -21.11 -1.61 8.76
CA CYS A 145 -21.46 -2.26 10.05
C CYS A 145 -22.06 -3.67 9.92
N GLU A 146 -22.50 -4.06 8.73
CA GLU A 146 -23.07 -5.39 8.42
C GLU A 146 -22.04 -6.35 7.81
N LEU A 147 -20.77 -5.93 7.75
CA LEU A 147 -19.67 -6.66 7.12
C LEU A 147 -18.64 -7.13 8.15
N SER A 148 -18.10 -8.32 7.94
CA SER A 148 -16.89 -8.75 8.66
C SER A 148 -15.69 -7.87 8.30
N GLY A 149 -14.63 -7.89 9.12
CA GLY A 149 -13.39 -7.15 8.84
C GLY A 149 -12.79 -7.48 7.47
N GLY A 150 -12.71 -8.77 7.12
CA GLY A 150 -12.23 -9.22 5.81
C GLY A 150 -13.10 -8.73 4.65
N GLN A 151 -14.43 -8.70 4.83
CA GLN A 151 -15.34 -8.13 3.83
C GLN A 151 -15.13 -6.63 3.68
N GLN A 152 -14.98 -5.88 4.79
CA GLN A 152 -14.68 -4.45 4.75
C GLN A 152 -13.36 -4.17 4.02
N GLN A 153 -12.33 -4.98 4.27
CA GLN A 153 -11.03 -4.82 3.59
C GLN A 153 -11.16 -5.11 2.10
N ARG A 154 -11.89 -6.15 1.68
CA ARG A 154 -12.15 -6.41 0.27
C ARG A 154 -12.92 -5.26 -0.41
N VAL A 155 -13.87 -4.62 0.27
CA VAL A 155 -14.52 -3.39 -0.24
C VAL A 155 -13.52 -2.24 -0.38
N SER A 156 -12.62 -2.07 0.58
CA SER A 156 -11.55 -1.05 0.52
C SER A 156 -10.63 -1.25 -0.69
N ILE A 157 -10.24 -2.51 -0.95
CA ILE A 157 -9.44 -2.89 -2.13
C ILE A 157 -10.23 -2.62 -3.43
N ALA A 158 -11.50 -3.06 -3.51
CA ALA A 158 -12.37 -2.82 -4.65
C ALA A 158 -12.51 -1.31 -4.95
N ARG A 159 -12.70 -0.50 -3.92
CA ARG A 159 -12.78 0.97 -4.04
C ARG A 159 -11.50 1.57 -4.61
N ALA A 160 -10.34 1.13 -4.15
CA ALA A 160 -9.05 1.61 -4.66
C ALA A 160 -8.85 1.21 -6.13
N LEU A 161 -9.14 -0.04 -6.50
CA LEU A 161 -8.99 -0.57 -7.86
C LEU A 161 -9.98 0.05 -8.86
N ALA A 162 -11.20 0.38 -8.42
CA ALA A 162 -12.22 1.02 -9.25
C ALA A 162 -11.79 2.41 -9.76
N MET A 163 -10.84 3.07 -9.07
CA MET A 163 -10.23 4.33 -9.51
C MET A 163 -9.18 4.16 -10.61
N LYS A 164 -8.87 2.91 -11.01
CA LYS A 164 -7.87 2.55 -12.03
C LYS A 164 -6.48 3.16 -11.76
N PRO A 165 -5.91 2.96 -10.57
CA PRO A 165 -4.60 3.49 -10.24
C PRO A 165 -3.50 2.76 -11.04
N GLU A 166 -2.36 3.42 -11.24
CA GLU A 166 -1.15 2.80 -11.78
C GLU A 166 -0.32 2.08 -10.71
N VAL A 167 -0.50 2.49 -9.45
CA VAL A 167 0.18 1.91 -8.27
C VAL A 167 -0.82 1.74 -7.14
N LEU A 168 -0.79 0.59 -6.47
CA LEU A 168 -1.49 0.37 -5.20
C LEU A 168 -0.50 0.39 -4.05
N VAL A 169 -0.84 1.11 -2.99
CA VAL A 169 -0.08 1.08 -1.73
C VAL A 169 -0.94 0.51 -0.61
N PHE A 170 -0.40 -0.47 0.11
CA PHE A 170 -1.07 -1.18 1.20
C PHE A 170 -0.37 -0.86 2.52
N ASP A 171 -1.08 -0.24 3.44
CA ASP A 171 -0.60 0.08 4.80
C ASP A 171 -1.13 -0.96 5.78
N GLU A 172 -0.36 -2.02 6.03
CA GLU A 172 -0.68 -3.13 6.94
C GLU A 172 -2.09 -3.70 6.70
N PRO A 173 -2.39 -4.25 5.51
CA PRO A 173 -3.77 -4.57 5.09
C PRO A 173 -4.45 -5.68 5.91
N THR A 174 -3.73 -6.39 6.75
CA THR A 174 -4.23 -7.53 7.55
C THR A 174 -4.22 -7.28 9.05
N SER A 175 -3.56 -6.22 9.53
CA SER A 175 -3.33 -6.01 10.98
C SER A 175 -4.61 -5.75 11.82
N ALA A 176 -5.72 -5.39 11.17
CA ALA A 176 -7.03 -5.22 11.81
C ALA A 176 -7.96 -6.44 11.63
N LEU A 177 -7.42 -7.59 11.18
CA LEU A 177 -8.18 -8.80 10.88
C LEU A 177 -7.82 -9.95 11.82
N ASP A 178 -8.79 -10.81 12.03
CA ASP A 178 -8.54 -12.09 12.68
C ASP A 178 -7.65 -12.99 11.79
N PRO A 179 -6.85 -13.90 12.37
CA PRO A 179 -5.94 -14.77 11.62
C PRO A 179 -6.63 -15.57 10.50
N GLU A 180 -7.86 -16.03 10.72
CA GLU A 180 -8.63 -16.77 9.72
C GLU A 180 -8.96 -15.93 8.48
N LEU A 181 -9.23 -14.63 8.65
CA LEU A 181 -9.55 -13.70 7.56
C LEU A 181 -8.29 -13.12 6.87
N THR A 182 -7.15 -13.16 7.55
CA THR A 182 -5.87 -12.70 7.01
C THR A 182 -5.53 -13.41 5.71
N GLY A 183 -5.65 -14.74 5.67
CA GLY A 183 -5.34 -15.56 4.49
C GLY A 183 -6.11 -15.13 3.24
N GLU A 184 -7.40 -14.83 3.37
CA GLU A 184 -8.24 -14.42 2.25
C GLU A 184 -7.75 -13.09 1.62
N ILE A 185 -7.35 -12.12 2.45
CA ILE A 185 -6.84 -10.83 1.96
C ILE A 185 -5.47 -10.98 1.30
N LEU A 186 -4.60 -11.81 1.89
CA LEU A 186 -3.28 -12.07 1.31
C LEU A 186 -3.40 -12.73 -0.07
N GLU A 187 -4.35 -13.66 -0.27
CA GLU A 187 -4.59 -14.26 -1.60
C GLU A 187 -5.10 -13.22 -2.61
N VAL A 188 -5.99 -12.32 -2.23
CA VAL A 188 -6.42 -11.21 -3.11
C VAL A 188 -5.21 -10.38 -3.54
N ILE A 189 -4.28 -10.05 -2.63
CA ILE A 189 -3.10 -9.25 -2.96
C ILE A 189 -2.12 -10.06 -3.84
N LYS A 190 -1.94 -11.37 -3.60
CA LYS A 190 -1.14 -12.24 -4.46
C LYS A 190 -1.71 -12.32 -5.88
N ASP A 191 -3.02 -12.36 -6.03
CA ASP A 191 -3.66 -12.35 -7.36
C ASP A 191 -3.40 -11.03 -8.11
N LEU A 192 -3.39 -9.90 -7.42
CA LEU A 192 -2.99 -8.62 -8.01
C LEU A 192 -1.51 -8.62 -8.42
N ALA A 193 -0.63 -9.23 -7.62
CA ALA A 193 0.79 -9.39 -7.97
C ALA A 193 0.97 -10.27 -9.22
N ARG A 194 0.25 -11.39 -9.31
CA ARG A 194 0.25 -12.27 -10.51
C ARG A 194 -0.20 -11.51 -11.76
N GLN A 195 -1.13 -10.57 -11.63
CA GLN A 195 -1.60 -9.70 -12.71
C GLN A 195 -0.63 -8.54 -13.02
N LYS A 196 0.56 -8.53 -12.41
CA LYS A 196 1.59 -7.49 -12.58
C LYS A 196 1.12 -6.09 -12.20
N MET A 197 0.25 -5.98 -11.20
CA MET A 197 -0.07 -4.70 -10.58
C MET A 197 1.17 -4.17 -9.85
N THR A 198 1.53 -2.91 -10.12
CA THR A 198 2.62 -2.25 -9.37
C THR A 198 2.16 -1.97 -7.95
N MET A 199 2.89 -2.46 -6.94
CA MET A 199 2.45 -2.33 -5.55
C MET A 199 3.59 -1.97 -4.61
N ILE A 200 3.25 -1.25 -3.52
CA ILE A 200 4.09 -1.11 -2.33
C ILE A 200 3.28 -1.65 -1.16
N ILE A 201 3.83 -2.59 -0.41
CA ILE A 201 3.13 -3.27 0.67
C ILE A 201 3.93 -3.13 1.95
N VAL A 202 3.36 -2.44 2.94
CA VAL A 202 3.83 -2.47 4.33
C VAL A 202 3.13 -3.63 5.01
N THR A 203 3.89 -4.57 5.57
CA THR A 203 3.31 -5.77 6.22
C THR A 203 4.19 -6.28 7.35
N HIS A 204 3.56 -6.98 8.29
CA HIS A 204 4.21 -7.79 9.33
C HIS A 204 4.17 -9.29 9.02
N GLU A 205 3.56 -9.69 7.91
CA GLU A 205 3.48 -11.07 7.43
C GLU A 205 4.76 -11.44 6.66
N MET A 206 5.79 -11.96 7.35
CA MET A 206 7.10 -12.18 6.74
C MET A 206 7.09 -13.21 5.62
N ALA A 207 6.34 -14.32 5.79
CA ALA A 207 6.20 -15.33 4.74
C ALA A 207 5.52 -14.75 3.49
N PHE A 208 4.45 -13.97 3.68
CA PHE A 208 3.77 -13.29 2.58
C PHE A 208 4.69 -12.28 1.88
N ALA A 209 5.42 -11.45 2.64
CA ALA A 209 6.38 -10.50 2.07
C ALA A 209 7.43 -11.22 1.21
N ARG A 210 8.01 -12.33 1.71
CA ARG A 210 8.97 -13.15 0.99
C ARG A 210 8.41 -13.71 -0.33
N ASP A 211 7.19 -14.24 -0.28
CA ASP A 211 6.61 -15.01 -1.39
C ASP A 211 5.93 -14.12 -2.45
N THR A 212 5.64 -12.86 -2.11
CA THR A 212 4.85 -11.96 -2.97
C THR A 212 5.65 -10.77 -3.51
N SER A 213 6.68 -10.32 -2.78
CA SER A 213 7.48 -9.17 -3.21
C SER A 213 8.55 -9.57 -4.23
N ASP A 214 8.85 -8.67 -5.16
CA ASP A 214 10.00 -8.78 -6.06
C ASP A 214 11.26 -8.17 -5.40
N HIS A 215 11.08 -7.23 -4.47
CA HIS A 215 12.13 -6.56 -3.70
C HIS A 215 11.62 -6.22 -2.30
N ILE A 216 12.47 -6.34 -1.28
CA ILE A 216 12.14 -5.96 0.09
C ILE A 216 13.12 -4.91 0.61
N VAL A 217 12.55 -3.95 1.34
CA VAL A 217 13.26 -2.92 2.11
C VAL A 217 12.97 -3.14 3.59
N PHE A 218 14.01 -3.32 4.40
CA PHE A 218 13.92 -3.32 5.85
C PHE A 218 14.23 -1.93 6.41
N MET A 219 13.28 -1.37 7.14
CA MET A 219 13.39 -0.05 7.78
C MET A 219 13.50 -0.16 9.29
N ASP A 220 14.41 0.61 9.88
CA ASP A 220 14.48 0.82 11.31
C ASP A 220 14.97 2.23 11.64
N GLY A 221 14.38 2.88 12.67
CA GLY A 221 14.78 4.20 13.14
C GLY A 221 14.74 5.32 12.11
N GLY A 222 13.89 5.18 11.07
CA GLY A 222 13.69 6.18 10.01
C GLY A 222 14.68 6.09 8.85
N VAL A 223 15.46 5.01 8.76
CA VAL A 223 16.39 4.73 7.64
C VAL A 223 16.12 3.37 7.03
N ILE A 224 16.54 3.19 5.77
CA ILE A 224 16.67 1.87 5.17
C ILE A 224 17.95 1.24 5.71
N VAL A 225 17.83 0.10 6.39
CA VAL A 225 18.95 -0.63 6.99
C VAL A 225 19.47 -1.68 6.03
N GLU A 226 18.55 -2.39 5.35
CA GLU A 226 18.89 -3.43 4.40
C GLU A 226 17.81 -3.49 3.32
N GLU A 227 18.22 -3.78 2.08
CA GLU A 227 17.30 -4.02 0.98
C GLU A 227 17.84 -5.13 0.08
N GLY A 228 16.95 -5.83 -0.62
CA GLY A 228 17.39 -6.89 -1.52
C GLY A 228 16.28 -7.84 -1.96
N GLU A 229 16.74 -8.98 -2.48
CA GLU A 229 15.88 -10.09 -2.89
C GLU A 229 15.17 -10.68 -1.66
N PRO A 230 13.86 -10.94 -1.75
CA PRO A 230 13.02 -11.32 -0.60
C PRO A 230 13.51 -12.54 0.17
N SER A 231 13.84 -13.63 -0.54
CA SER A 231 14.27 -14.87 0.10
C SER A 231 15.62 -14.71 0.79
N GLN A 232 16.54 -13.95 0.20
CA GLN A 232 17.84 -13.67 0.80
C GLN A 232 17.70 -12.80 2.05
N LEU A 233 16.91 -11.71 1.97
CA LEU A 233 16.76 -10.78 3.10
C LEU A 233 16.04 -11.43 4.28
N ILE A 234 15.01 -12.26 4.03
CA ILE A 234 14.22 -12.87 5.10
C ILE A 234 14.91 -14.10 5.69
N ASN A 235 15.50 -14.97 4.85
CA ASN A 235 16.08 -16.22 5.33
C ASN A 235 17.54 -16.07 5.74
N ASN A 236 18.29 -15.15 5.13
CA ASN A 236 19.73 -14.96 5.37
C ASN A 236 20.12 -13.47 5.37
N PRO A 237 19.55 -12.65 6.29
CA PRO A 237 19.85 -11.24 6.39
C PRO A 237 21.33 -10.98 6.69
N ARG A 238 21.87 -9.89 6.15
CA ARG A 238 23.27 -9.49 6.35
C ARG A 238 23.45 -8.63 7.60
N GLU A 239 22.53 -7.67 7.78
CA GLU A 239 22.60 -6.69 8.85
C GLU A 239 22.12 -7.25 10.19
N GLU A 240 22.86 -7.01 11.26
CA GLU A 240 22.49 -7.49 12.61
C GLU A 240 21.14 -6.97 13.10
N ARG A 241 20.74 -5.76 12.69
CA ARG A 241 19.43 -5.20 13.02
C ARG A 241 18.31 -5.97 12.35
N THR A 242 18.49 -6.36 11.08
CA THR A 242 17.56 -7.19 10.32
C THR A 242 17.45 -8.59 10.94
N LYS A 243 18.58 -9.23 11.29
CA LYS A 243 18.61 -10.53 11.96
C LYS A 243 17.83 -10.51 13.28
N ASN A 244 18.07 -9.49 14.10
CA ASN A 244 17.43 -9.38 15.41
C ASN A 244 15.91 -9.10 15.28
N PHE A 245 15.48 -8.39 14.25
CA PHE A 245 14.08 -8.18 13.96
C PHE A 245 13.41 -9.49 13.54
N LEU A 246 13.98 -10.21 12.57
CA LEU A 246 13.40 -11.43 12.01
C LEU A 246 13.39 -12.62 13.00
N LYS A 247 14.37 -12.73 13.90
CA LYS A 247 14.38 -13.74 14.98
C LYS A 247 13.10 -13.69 15.84
N ARG A 248 12.52 -12.52 16.05
CA ARG A 248 11.29 -12.38 16.84
C ARG A 248 10.07 -13.02 16.14
N PHE A 249 10.04 -12.99 14.83
CA PHE A 249 8.95 -13.60 14.04
C PHE A 249 9.11 -15.12 13.87
N SER A 250 10.34 -15.62 13.78
CA SER A 250 10.59 -17.07 13.75
C SER A 250 10.31 -17.75 15.10
N ALA A 251 10.50 -17.06 16.22
CA ALA A 251 10.17 -17.59 17.55
C ALA A 251 8.65 -17.67 17.79
N SER A 252 7.87 -16.74 17.24
CA SER A 252 6.40 -16.75 17.39
C SER A 252 5.71 -17.86 16.60
N SER A 253 6.27 -18.27 15.45
CA SER A 253 5.74 -19.35 14.62
C SER A 253 6.00 -20.77 15.17
N HIS A 254 6.83 -20.92 16.20
CA HIS A 254 7.11 -22.21 16.88
C HIS A 254 6.35 -22.37 18.20
N ALA A 255 5.61 -21.35 18.63
CA ALA A 255 4.80 -21.39 19.86
C ALA A 255 3.33 -21.78 19.63
N GLU A 256 2.91 -21.92 18.38
CA GLU A 256 1.53 -22.26 17.98
C GLU A 256 1.37 -23.67 17.38
N ASN A 257 2.39 -24.55 17.54
CA ASN A 257 2.31 -25.97 17.16
C ASN A 257 2.34 -26.90 18.38
#